data_9fcd31218fcb888918a7d672beabb9a7
#
_entry.id   9fcd31218fcb888918a7d672beabb9a7
#
_cell.length_a   1.000
_cell.length_b   1.000
_cell.length_c   1.000
_cell.angle_alpha   90.00
_cell.angle_beta   90.00
_cell.angle_gamma   90.00
#
_symmetry.space_group_name_H-M   'P 1'
#
loop_
_entity.id
_entity.type
_entity.pdbx_description
1 polymer ?
#
loop_
_entity_poly.entity_id
_entity_poly.type
_entity_poly.pdbx_seq_one_letter_code
_entity_poly.pdbx_strand_id
1 'polypeptide(L)'
;MRYLWLFLICAIGLFATDKTLDIIKTIQKLPKIEVRYSIDNDANYALKLHEVLANDLKTSQHFDVSQNKDQGAINYAELKDKKVHLVALVSVAVENGNKISRLRLYDVDTETLKKTFDYPILSSDLYPFAAHNMAIVVNDYLKAPSIAWMKRLIVFSKYIGPGITNIALADYTMRYQKEIIKNNRLNIFPKWANAEQTEFYYTQYGERTPMILKYNIQKATHENIASSQGMAVVSSVSSDGSKILMSLAPDGQPDVYLYDTHKKTKTKMTRYPGIDVSGVFLEDDKSMAFVSDRSGYPNIYMKKLGLKESAEQLLYEGRSNESIDAYKDSIVYVSRENLNEFGKTVFNLNLITLNSKYIRRLTVNGSNQMPRFSMDGRNIMYIKKTPQEYAMGLILLDYNQSFLFPLKNVKIQAFDW
;
A
#
# COMPACT_ATOMS: atom_id res chain seq x y z
N MET A 1 -70.94 -6.82 -45.41
CA MET A 1 -70.39 -6.98 -44.08
C MET A 1 -68.88 -7.25 -44.22
N ARG A 2 -68.07 -6.29 -43.93
CA ARG A 2 -66.59 -6.35 -44.02
C ARG A 2 -66.08 -6.31 -42.58
N TYR A 3 -65.46 -7.39 -42.09
CA TYR A 3 -64.79 -7.43 -40.81
C TYR A 3 -63.34 -6.92 -40.95
N LEU A 4 -63.05 -5.81 -40.27
CA LEU A 4 -61.74 -5.20 -40.14
C LEU A 4 -61.04 -5.86 -38.94
N TRP A 5 -59.96 -6.59 -39.16
CA TRP A 5 -59.11 -7.10 -38.09
C TRP A 5 -58.02 -6.07 -37.79
N LEU A 6 -58.11 -5.49 -36.63
CA LEU A 6 -57.01 -4.65 -36.06
C LEU A 6 -55.96 -5.55 -35.44
N PHE A 7 -54.78 -5.59 -36.01
CA PHE A 7 -53.61 -6.20 -35.37
C PHE A 7 -53.01 -5.19 -34.40
N LEU A 8 -53.15 -5.49 -33.09
CA LEU A 8 -52.49 -4.78 -32.01
C LEU A 8 -51.05 -5.32 -31.87
N ILE A 9 -50.04 -4.57 -32.37
CA ILE A 9 -48.62 -4.90 -32.15
C ILE A 9 -48.28 -4.44 -30.73
N CYS A 10 -48.20 -5.36 -29.77
CA CYS A 10 -47.55 -5.10 -28.48
C CYS A 10 -46.05 -5.00 -28.67
N ALA A 11 -45.53 -3.80 -28.69
CA ALA A 11 -44.09 -3.55 -28.54
C ALA A 11 -43.70 -3.88 -27.09
N ILE A 12 -43.12 -5.05 -26.90
CA ILE A 12 -42.46 -5.38 -25.64
C ILE A 12 -41.13 -4.62 -25.60
N GLY A 13 -41.16 -3.47 -24.91
CA GLY A 13 -39.94 -2.75 -24.56
C GLY A 13 -39.07 -3.61 -23.65
N LEU A 14 -37.98 -4.10 -24.15
CA LEU A 14 -36.88 -4.64 -23.33
C LEU A 14 -36.27 -3.47 -22.55
N PHE A 15 -36.77 -3.24 -21.35
CA PHE A 15 -36.04 -2.46 -20.38
C PHE A 15 -34.85 -3.30 -19.94
N ALA A 16 -33.67 -2.96 -20.42
CA ALA A 16 -32.41 -3.38 -19.82
C ALA A 16 -32.42 -2.77 -18.40
N THR A 17 -32.75 -3.58 -17.40
CA THR A 17 -32.52 -3.22 -16.01
C THR A 17 -31.00 -3.21 -15.82
N ASP A 18 -30.46 -1.99 -15.81
CA ASP A 18 -29.14 -1.72 -15.25
C ASP A 18 -29.16 -2.29 -13.83
N LYS A 19 -28.51 -3.43 -13.63
CA LYS A 19 -28.22 -3.94 -12.30
C LYS A 19 -27.15 -3.03 -11.72
N THR A 20 -27.53 -1.89 -11.22
CA THR A 20 -26.78 -1.22 -10.17
C THR A 20 -26.68 -2.22 -9.04
N LEU A 21 -25.47 -2.71 -8.79
CA LEU A 21 -25.17 -3.46 -7.58
C LEU A 21 -25.38 -2.49 -6.42
N ASP A 22 -26.61 -2.47 -5.89
CA ASP A 22 -26.87 -1.93 -4.58
C ASP A 22 -26.11 -2.82 -3.60
N ILE A 23 -24.89 -2.42 -3.26
CA ILE A 23 -24.21 -2.91 -2.07
C ILE A 23 -25.06 -2.39 -0.90
N ILE A 24 -26.07 -3.17 -0.53
CA ILE A 24 -26.74 -3.00 0.75
C ILE A 24 -25.65 -3.28 1.79
N LYS A 25 -24.95 -2.23 2.20
CA LYS A 25 -24.22 -2.23 3.45
C LYS A 25 -25.28 -2.49 4.51
N THR A 26 -25.39 -3.73 4.95
CA THR A 26 -26.01 -4.03 6.25
C THR A 26 -25.19 -3.18 7.21
N ILE A 27 -25.79 -2.13 7.77
CA ILE A 27 -25.16 -1.29 8.78
C ILE A 27 -25.07 -2.15 10.02
N GLN A 28 -24.11 -3.06 10.05
CA GLN A 28 -23.73 -3.72 11.27
C GLN A 28 -23.10 -2.61 12.11
N LYS A 29 -23.79 -2.30 13.22
CA LYS A 29 -23.34 -1.31 14.18
C LYS A 29 -21.96 -1.77 14.67
N LEU A 30 -20.93 -1.01 14.35
CA LEU A 30 -19.57 -1.36 14.75
C LEU A 30 -19.49 -1.49 16.27
N PRO A 31 -18.75 -2.47 16.81
CA PRO A 31 -18.54 -2.58 18.26
C PRO A 31 -17.81 -1.32 18.73
N LYS A 32 -18.34 -0.72 19.80
CA LYS A 32 -17.69 0.42 20.44
C LYS A 32 -16.55 -0.04 21.33
N ILE A 33 -15.40 0.57 21.15
CA ILE A 33 -14.22 0.39 21.98
C ILE A 33 -13.76 1.72 22.57
N GLU A 34 -13.45 1.71 23.86
CA GLU A 34 -12.78 2.84 24.51
C GLU A 34 -11.32 2.52 24.72
N VAL A 35 -10.44 3.33 24.11
CA VAL A 35 -8.99 3.21 24.28
C VAL A 35 -8.57 4.14 25.41
N ARG A 36 -7.89 3.60 26.43
CA ARG A 36 -7.38 4.32 27.60
C ARG A 36 -5.87 4.21 27.73
N TYR A 37 -5.24 5.17 28.39
CA TYR A 37 -3.83 5.10 28.76
C TYR A 37 -3.61 5.37 30.23
N SER A 38 -2.75 4.58 30.89
CA SER A 38 -2.30 4.83 32.26
C SER A 38 -1.16 5.85 32.28
N ILE A 39 -1.10 6.63 33.36
CA ILE A 39 -0.01 7.59 33.62
C ILE A 39 1.16 6.99 34.40
N ASP A 40 1.04 5.72 34.81
CA ASP A 40 2.06 5.04 35.59
C ASP A 40 3.33 4.81 34.77
N ASN A 41 4.48 4.88 35.42
CA ASN A 41 5.83 4.61 34.91
C ASN A 41 6.30 5.54 33.76
N ASP A 42 5.52 5.75 32.69
CA ASP A 42 5.91 6.60 31.56
C ASP A 42 4.66 7.09 30.82
N ALA A 43 4.04 8.15 31.34
CA ALA A 43 2.81 8.71 30.79
C ALA A 43 2.95 9.19 29.34
N ASN A 44 4.10 9.77 28.97
CA ASN A 44 4.33 10.27 27.61
C ASN A 44 4.41 9.15 26.59
N TYR A 45 5.06 8.04 26.94
CA TYR A 45 5.14 6.88 26.08
C TYR A 45 3.77 6.19 25.96
N ALA A 46 3.06 6.02 27.08
CA ALA A 46 1.71 5.46 27.10
C ALA A 46 0.71 6.29 26.26
N LEU A 47 0.80 7.64 26.32
CA LEU A 47 -0.01 8.53 25.48
C LEU A 47 0.29 8.32 23.98
N LYS A 48 1.55 8.21 23.59
CA LYS A 48 1.93 7.92 22.20
C LYS A 48 1.36 6.58 21.71
N LEU A 49 1.46 5.53 22.54
CA LEU A 49 0.85 4.23 22.24
C LEU A 49 -0.65 4.34 22.06
N HIS A 50 -1.33 5.01 22.99
CA HIS A 50 -2.77 5.25 22.98
C HIS A 50 -3.24 5.94 21.69
N GLU A 51 -2.56 7.02 21.27
CA GLU A 51 -2.91 7.75 20.07
C GLU A 51 -2.79 6.88 18.80
N VAL A 52 -1.70 6.11 18.68
CA VAL A 52 -1.50 5.23 17.52
C VAL A 52 -2.50 4.09 17.54
N LEU A 53 -2.68 3.41 18.68
CA LEU A 53 -3.65 2.32 18.82
C LEU A 53 -5.06 2.76 18.45
N ALA A 54 -5.49 3.92 18.99
CA ALA A 54 -6.84 4.44 18.70
C ALA A 54 -7.00 4.79 17.20
N ASN A 55 -5.95 5.36 16.58
CA ASN A 55 -5.97 5.68 15.15
C ASN A 55 -5.95 4.40 14.28
N ASP A 56 -5.19 3.37 14.64
CA ASP A 56 -5.16 2.09 13.95
C ASP A 56 -6.53 1.42 13.96
N LEU A 57 -7.17 1.37 15.14
CA LEU A 57 -8.52 0.81 15.28
C LEU A 57 -9.57 1.60 14.47
N LYS A 58 -9.48 2.94 14.42
CA LYS A 58 -10.31 3.76 13.53
C LYS A 58 -10.02 3.48 12.06
N THR A 59 -8.75 3.41 11.70
CA THR A 59 -8.30 3.15 10.31
C THR A 59 -8.75 1.76 9.84
N SER A 60 -8.83 0.77 10.72
CA SER A 60 -9.30 -0.58 10.38
C SER A 60 -10.74 -0.61 9.86
N GLN A 61 -11.57 0.37 10.22
CA GLN A 61 -13.02 0.44 9.95
C GLN A 61 -13.82 -0.67 10.64
N HIS A 62 -13.26 -1.33 11.67
CA HIS A 62 -13.90 -2.41 12.42
C HIS A 62 -14.50 -1.97 13.75
N PHE A 63 -14.20 -0.75 14.20
CA PHE A 63 -14.58 -0.24 15.52
C PHE A 63 -15.12 1.19 15.48
N ASP A 64 -16.06 1.48 16.37
CA ASP A 64 -16.40 2.84 16.80
C ASP A 64 -15.53 3.18 18.02
N VAL A 65 -14.54 4.07 17.83
CA VAL A 65 -13.44 4.28 18.81
C VAL A 65 -13.62 5.58 19.56
N SER A 66 -13.70 5.50 20.89
CA SER A 66 -13.56 6.62 21.84
C SER A 66 -12.18 6.57 22.53
N GLN A 67 -11.73 7.71 23.05
CA GLN A 67 -10.42 7.86 23.68
C GLN A 67 -10.57 8.55 25.02
N ASN A 68 -9.93 7.99 26.06
CA ASN A 68 -9.92 8.57 27.40
C ASN A 68 -8.57 8.34 28.10
N LYS A 69 -8.31 9.15 29.14
CA LYS A 69 -7.28 8.87 30.12
C LYS A 69 -7.84 7.86 31.12
N ASP A 70 -7.00 6.96 31.62
CA ASP A 70 -7.38 6.05 32.68
C ASP A 70 -7.69 6.80 33.97
N GLN A 71 -8.81 6.48 34.58
CA GLN A 71 -9.30 7.09 35.83
C GLN A 71 -9.24 6.11 37.00
N GLY A 72 -8.52 4.98 36.84
CA GLY A 72 -8.41 3.94 37.84
C GLY A 72 -9.43 2.79 37.60
N ALA A 73 -10.27 2.47 38.57
CA ALA A 73 -11.23 1.38 38.43
C ALA A 73 -12.19 1.59 37.23
N ILE A 74 -12.41 0.53 36.46
CA ILE A 74 -13.35 0.56 35.32
C ILE A 74 -14.78 0.65 35.85
N ASN A 75 -15.49 1.72 35.50
CA ASN A 75 -16.92 1.86 35.79
C ASN A 75 -17.74 1.18 34.70
N TYR A 76 -17.99 -0.13 34.85
CA TYR A 76 -18.73 -0.93 33.87
C TYR A 76 -20.18 -0.47 33.69
N ALA A 77 -20.85 0.02 34.73
CA ALA A 77 -22.23 0.52 34.62
C ALA A 77 -22.31 1.72 33.65
N GLU A 78 -21.42 2.70 33.82
CA GLU A 78 -21.35 3.86 32.93
C GLU A 78 -21.00 3.47 31.48
N LEU A 79 -20.10 2.51 31.30
CA LEU A 79 -19.70 2.03 29.95
C LEU A 79 -20.84 1.30 29.25
N LYS A 80 -21.63 0.50 29.98
CA LYS A 80 -22.84 -0.14 29.46
C LYS A 80 -23.89 0.86 29.02
N ASP A 81 -24.12 1.92 29.80
CA ASP A 81 -25.03 3.01 29.43
C ASP A 81 -24.58 3.73 28.14
N LYS A 82 -23.28 3.91 27.97
CA LYS A 82 -22.66 4.45 26.73
C LYS A 82 -22.59 3.44 25.59
N LYS A 83 -23.02 2.20 25.82
CA LYS A 83 -22.94 1.08 24.85
C LYS A 83 -21.50 0.79 24.39
N VAL A 84 -20.53 0.95 25.27
CA VAL A 84 -19.15 0.51 25.03
C VAL A 84 -19.07 -0.99 25.28
N HIS A 85 -18.46 -1.74 24.36
CA HIS A 85 -18.34 -3.21 24.46
C HIS A 85 -16.96 -3.63 24.97
N LEU A 86 -15.92 -2.86 24.64
CA LEU A 86 -14.53 -3.19 24.98
C LEU A 86 -13.82 -1.96 25.55
N VAL A 87 -12.91 -2.20 26.50
CA VAL A 87 -11.91 -1.23 26.95
C VAL A 87 -10.52 -1.77 26.66
N ALA A 88 -9.73 -1.00 25.90
CA ALA A 88 -8.33 -1.27 25.64
C ALA A 88 -7.48 -0.30 26.45
N LEU A 89 -6.89 -0.77 27.55
CA LEU A 89 -6.03 0.01 28.42
C LEU A 89 -4.56 -0.25 28.07
N VAL A 90 -3.85 0.80 27.62
CA VAL A 90 -2.41 0.77 27.40
C VAL A 90 -1.64 1.38 28.56
N SER A 91 -0.54 0.77 28.91
CA SER A 91 0.34 1.21 30.01
C SER A 91 1.79 0.85 29.71
N VAL A 92 2.69 1.47 30.46
CA VAL A 92 4.09 1.01 30.57
C VAL A 92 4.23 0.22 31.86
N ALA A 93 4.63 -1.04 31.76
CA ALA A 93 4.97 -1.86 32.93
C ALA A 93 6.50 -1.96 33.04
N VAL A 94 6.97 -2.25 34.27
CA VAL A 94 8.39 -2.54 34.54
C VAL A 94 8.47 -3.94 35.13
N GLU A 95 9.14 -4.85 34.44
CA GLU A 95 9.36 -6.23 34.90
C GLU A 95 10.85 -6.57 34.78
N ASN A 96 11.41 -7.06 35.88
CA ASN A 96 12.85 -7.39 35.97
C ASN A 96 13.77 -6.25 35.51
N GLY A 97 13.37 -4.98 35.79
CA GLY A 97 14.11 -3.78 35.38
C GLY A 97 13.92 -3.35 33.92
N ASN A 98 13.18 -4.10 33.11
CA ASN A 98 12.89 -3.77 31.73
C ASN A 98 11.52 -3.10 31.56
N LYS A 99 11.45 -2.07 30.75
CA LYS A 99 10.17 -1.45 30.37
C LYS A 99 9.49 -2.27 29.28
N ILE A 100 8.19 -2.49 29.43
CA ILE A 100 7.31 -3.17 28.47
C ILE A 100 6.07 -2.31 28.19
N SER A 101 5.65 -2.27 26.93
CA SER A 101 4.35 -1.75 26.52
C SER A 101 3.30 -2.82 26.82
N ARG A 102 2.31 -2.54 27.64
CA ARG A 102 1.26 -3.49 28.03
C ARG A 102 -0.11 -3.02 27.55
N LEU A 103 -0.81 -3.92 26.87
CA LEU A 103 -2.23 -3.81 26.56
C LEU A 103 -3.03 -4.74 27.48
N ARG A 104 -4.09 -4.21 28.12
CA ARG A 104 -5.14 -4.99 28.77
C ARG A 104 -6.46 -4.74 28.08
N LEU A 105 -7.08 -5.81 27.58
CA LEU A 105 -8.38 -5.75 26.90
C LEU A 105 -9.45 -6.30 27.83
N TYR A 106 -10.42 -5.45 28.18
CA TYR A 106 -11.56 -5.81 29.02
C TYR A 106 -12.83 -5.85 28.17
N ASP A 107 -13.65 -6.84 28.46
CA ASP A 107 -14.98 -6.97 27.93
C ASP A 107 -15.99 -6.35 28.94
N VAL A 108 -16.78 -5.39 28.48
CA VAL A 108 -17.66 -4.61 29.35
C VAL A 108 -18.90 -5.38 29.74
N ASP A 109 -19.43 -6.25 28.86
CA ASP A 109 -20.63 -7.02 29.13
C ASP A 109 -20.38 -8.07 30.23
N THR A 110 -19.24 -8.76 30.13
CA THR A 110 -18.86 -9.80 31.10
C THR A 110 -18.02 -9.25 32.27
N GLU A 111 -17.64 -7.98 32.25
CA GLU A 111 -16.84 -7.29 33.29
C GLU A 111 -15.51 -7.99 33.60
N THR A 112 -14.87 -8.60 32.57
CA THR A 112 -13.67 -9.41 32.74
C THR A 112 -12.52 -8.95 31.85
N LEU A 113 -11.30 -9.16 32.35
CA LEU A 113 -10.08 -9.06 31.54
C LEU A 113 -10.01 -10.26 30.57
N LYS A 114 -9.98 -10.00 29.28
CA LYS A 114 -9.93 -11.03 28.21
C LYS A 114 -8.54 -11.30 27.70
N LYS A 115 -7.72 -10.26 27.55
CA LYS A 115 -6.37 -10.36 27.00
C LYS A 115 -5.41 -9.44 27.74
N THR A 116 -4.20 -9.94 28.00
CA THR A 116 -3.02 -9.12 28.27
C THR A 116 -2.02 -9.40 27.18
N PHE A 117 -1.45 -8.34 26.62
CA PHE A 117 -0.42 -8.46 25.58
C PHE A 117 0.74 -7.51 25.92
N ASP A 118 1.92 -8.06 25.97
CA ASP A 118 3.15 -7.36 26.31
C ASP A 118 4.06 -7.27 25.09
N TYR A 119 4.63 -6.09 24.88
CA TYR A 119 5.57 -5.83 23.81
C TYR A 119 6.81 -5.14 24.40
N PRO A 120 8.01 -5.70 24.21
CA PRO A 120 9.23 -5.14 24.81
C PRO A 120 9.54 -3.78 24.22
N ILE A 121 9.94 -2.82 25.06
CA ILE A 121 10.40 -1.49 24.64
C ILE A 121 11.90 -1.56 24.36
N LEU A 122 12.28 -1.96 23.14
CA LEU A 122 13.68 -2.01 22.72
C LEU A 122 14.25 -0.61 22.44
N SER A 123 13.41 0.31 21.97
CA SER A 123 13.72 1.71 21.75
C SER A 123 12.44 2.53 21.82
N SER A 124 12.54 3.77 22.29
CA SER A 124 11.38 4.65 22.47
C SER A 124 10.75 5.12 21.16
N ASP A 125 11.46 5.05 20.03
CA ASP A 125 10.99 5.41 18.70
C ASP A 125 10.19 4.27 18.02
N LEU A 126 10.28 3.04 18.53
CA LEU A 126 9.55 1.88 18.01
C LEU A 126 8.10 1.75 18.53
N TYR A 127 7.61 2.76 19.28
CA TYR A 127 6.24 2.74 19.83
C TYR A 127 5.13 2.54 18.76
N PRO A 128 5.26 3.01 17.47
CA PRO A 128 4.23 2.75 16.49
C PRO A 128 4.03 1.24 16.25
N PHE A 129 5.12 0.47 16.15
CA PHE A 129 5.03 -0.99 15.96
C PHE A 129 4.45 -1.72 17.16
N ALA A 130 4.71 -1.25 18.39
CA ALA A 130 4.06 -1.78 19.58
C ALA A 130 2.54 -1.55 19.49
N ALA A 131 2.10 -0.35 19.14
CA ALA A 131 0.68 0.00 18.98
C ALA A 131 0.02 -0.77 17.82
N HIS A 132 0.67 -0.92 16.67
CA HIS A 132 0.16 -1.72 15.54
C HIS A 132 -0.06 -3.19 15.94
N ASN A 133 0.88 -3.78 16.68
CA ASN A 133 0.71 -5.14 17.19
C ASN A 133 -0.45 -5.23 18.20
N MET A 134 -0.62 -4.23 19.07
CA MET A 134 -1.77 -4.15 19.97
C MET A 134 -3.09 -4.04 19.22
N ALA A 135 -3.16 -3.22 18.15
CA ALA A 135 -4.33 -3.10 17.29
C ALA A 135 -4.70 -4.45 16.65
N ILE A 136 -3.70 -5.19 16.16
CA ILE A 136 -3.89 -6.53 15.60
C ILE A 136 -4.47 -7.48 16.65
N VAL A 137 -3.95 -7.49 17.88
CA VAL A 137 -4.45 -8.33 18.99
C VAL A 137 -5.91 -8.01 19.31
N VAL A 138 -6.28 -6.72 19.37
CA VAL A 138 -7.68 -6.28 19.58
C VAL A 138 -8.58 -6.71 18.44
N ASN A 139 -8.12 -6.52 17.21
CA ASN A 139 -8.85 -6.91 16.00
C ASN A 139 -9.10 -8.43 15.93
N ASP A 140 -8.07 -9.22 16.22
CA ASP A 140 -8.14 -10.69 16.18
C ASP A 140 -9.04 -11.25 17.29
N TYR A 141 -9.15 -10.55 18.44
CA TYR A 141 -10.09 -10.94 19.51
C TYR A 141 -11.53 -10.96 18.99
N LEU A 142 -11.92 -9.99 18.15
CA LEU A 142 -13.25 -9.95 17.52
C LEU A 142 -13.36 -10.81 16.26
N LYS A 143 -12.30 -11.51 15.84
CA LYS A 143 -12.25 -12.26 14.58
C LYS A 143 -12.61 -11.41 13.36
N ALA A 144 -12.31 -10.12 13.42
CA ALA A 144 -12.50 -9.21 12.30
C ALA A 144 -11.46 -9.50 11.19
N PRO A 145 -11.70 -9.04 9.95
CA PRO A 145 -10.73 -9.20 8.86
C PRO A 145 -9.33 -8.73 9.24
N SER A 146 -8.29 -9.43 8.80
CA SER A 146 -6.92 -9.16 9.22
C SER A 146 -6.46 -7.74 8.89
N ILE A 147 -5.81 -7.10 9.87
CA ILE A 147 -5.13 -5.81 9.73
C ILE A 147 -3.61 -5.95 9.89
N ALA A 148 -3.07 -7.15 9.65
CA ALA A 148 -1.64 -7.45 9.82
C ALA A 148 -0.72 -6.63 8.90
N TRP A 149 -1.26 -6.01 7.84
CA TRP A 149 -0.55 -5.07 6.99
C TRP A 149 -0.04 -3.83 7.76
N MET A 150 -0.67 -3.43 8.87
CA MET A 150 -0.26 -2.25 9.67
C MET A 150 1.14 -2.38 10.27
N LYS A 151 1.61 -3.59 10.57
CA LYS A 151 2.96 -3.83 11.11
C LYS A 151 4.06 -3.90 10.05
N ARG A 152 3.70 -3.79 8.75
CA ARG A 152 4.66 -3.85 7.65
C ARG A 152 5.50 -2.58 7.59
N LEU A 153 6.76 -2.74 7.19
CA LEU A 153 7.67 -1.64 6.94
C LEU A 153 7.44 -1.05 5.55
N ILE A 154 7.53 0.27 5.45
CA ILE A 154 7.72 0.97 4.19
C ILE A 154 9.22 1.17 4.00
N VAL A 155 9.76 0.83 2.84
CA VAL A 155 11.08 1.26 2.40
C VAL A 155 10.92 2.42 1.40
N PHE A 156 11.62 3.53 1.59
CA PHE A 156 11.44 4.71 0.75
C PHE A 156 12.72 5.49 0.51
N SER A 157 12.77 6.18 -0.60
CA SER A 157 13.82 7.10 -1.02
C SER A 157 13.46 8.52 -0.61
N LYS A 158 14.22 9.12 0.29
CA LYS A 158 14.02 10.47 0.83
C LYS A 158 14.99 11.45 0.22
N TYR A 159 14.52 12.54 -0.39
CA TYR A 159 15.38 13.62 -0.83
C TYR A 159 16.02 14.34 0.35
N ILE A 160 17.34 14.50 0.29
CA ILE A 160 18.14 15.24 1.26
C ILE A 160 18.66 16.55 0.65
N GLY A 161 18.93 16.55 -0.63
CA GLY A 161 19.40 17.68 -1.42
C GLY A 161 19.29 17.42 -2.91
N PRO A 162 19.71 18.37 -3.76
CA PRO A 162 19.71 18.18 -5.20
C PRO A 162 20.56 16.96 -5.61
N GLY A 163 19.94 15.99 -6.28
CA GLY A 163 20.62 14.76 -6.72
C GLY A 163 21.03 13.79 -5.60
N ILE A 164 20.62 14.01 -4.36
CA ILE A 164 20.99 13.17 -3.21
C ILE A 164 19.71 12.65 -2.54
N THR A 165 19.67 11.34 -2.37
CA THR A 165 18.60 10.68 -1.60
C THR A 165 19.19 9.64 -0.64
N ASN A 166 18.59 9.55 0.54
CA ASN A 166 18.84 8.44 1.46
C ASN A 166 17.72 7.40 1.34
N ILE A 167 18.04 6.12 1.62
CA ILE A 167 17.00 5.10 1.80
C ILE A 167 16.67 5.01 3.28
N ALA A 168 15.38 5.02 3.56
CA ALA A 168 14.85 4.96 4.91
C ALA A 168 13.75 3.90 5.04
N LEU A 169 13.53 3.44 6.26
CA LEU A 169 12.40 2.61 6.68
C LEU A 169 11.40 3.46 7.47
N ALA A 170 10.11 3.15 7.34
CA ALA A 170 9.05 3.77 8.13
C ALA A 170 7.95 2.77 8.49
N ASP A 171 7.11 3.12 9.48
CA ASP A 171 5.79 2.54 9.66
C ASP A 171 4.79 3.15 8.65
N TYR A 172 3.63 2.54 8.49
CA TYR A 172 2.63 2.99 7.50
C TYR A 172 2.07 4.40 7.78
N THR A 173 2.15 4.89 9.03
CA THR A 173 1.72 6.24 9.41
C THR A 173 2.81 7.29 9.25
N MET A 174 4.04 6.89 8.88
CA MET A 174 5.23 7.73 8.79
C MET A 174 5.67 8.38 10.12
N ARG A 175 5.20 7.86 11.25
CA ARG A 175 5.62 8.34 12.60
C ARG A 175 7.00 7.82 12.99
N TYR A 176 7.31 6.59 12.62
CA TYR A 176 8.68 6.06 12.70
C TYR A 176 9.37 6.26 11.36
N GLN A 177 10.58 6.80 11.37
CA GLN A 177 11.43 6.89 10.20
C GLN A 177 12.88 6.68 10.62
N LYS A 178 13.57 5.76 9.94
CA LYS A 178 15.00 5.48 10.16
C LYS A 178 15.74 5.38 8.84
N GLU A 179 16.65 6.31 8.60
CA GLU A 179 17.52 6.27 7.43
C GLU A 179 18.59 5.18 7.60
N ILE A 180 18.69 4.28 6.62
CA ILE A 180 19.56 3.11 6.66
C ILE A 180 20.67 3.14 5.60
N ILE A 181 20.51 3.88 4.50
CA ILE A 181 21.55 4.12 3.51
C ILE A 181 21.77 5.63 3.39
N LYS A 182 22.98 6.08 3.72
CA LYS A 182 23.43 7.49 3.71
C LYS A 182 24.82 7.55 3.09
N ASN A 183 24.90 7.78 1.79
CA ASN A 183 26.16 7.74 1.06
C ASN A 183 26.38 8.92 0.12
N ASN A 184 25.60 9.99 0.28
CA ASN A 184 25.66 11.20 -0.54
C ASN A 184 25.50 10.93 -2.06
N ARG A 185 24.74 9.90 -2.42
CA ARG A 185 24.43 9.53 -3.80
C ARG A 185 22.93 9.59 -4.05
N LEU A 186 22.53 9.49 -5.30
CA LEU A 186 21.15 9.34 -5.69
C LEU A 186 20.77 7.85 -5.57
N ASN A 187 20.02 7.50 -4.50
CA ASN A 187 19.51 6.15 -4.22
C ASN A 187 18.00 6.17 -4.40
N ILE A 188 17.46 5.48 -5.40
CA ILE A 188 16.07 5.59 -5.83
C ILE A 188 15.42 4.23 -6.08
N PHE A 189 14.09 4.23 -6.20
CA PHE A 189 13.25 3.07 -6.52
C PHE A 189 13.53 1.84 -5.64
N PRO A 190 13.44 1.99 -4.30
CA PRO A 190 13.55 0.83 -3.43
C PRO A 190 12.37 -0.12 -3.69
N LYS A 191 12.64 -1.43 -3.64
CA LYS A 191 11.66 -2.51 -3.84
C LYS A 191 11.98 -3.68 -2.90
N TRP A 192 11.05 -4.13 -2.08
CA TRP A 192 11.26 -5.29 -1.22
C TRP A 192 11.62 -6.52 -2.03
N ALA A 193 12.62 -7.27 -1.58
CA ALA A 193 13.10 -8.47 -2.24
C ALA A 193 12.40 -9.73 -1.74
N ASN A 194 11.81 -9.68 -0.54
CA ASN A 194 11.13 -10.81 0.09
C ASN A 194 9.97 -10.36 1.00
N ALA A 195 9.08 -11.29 1.30
CA ALA A 195 7.91 -11.07 2.14
C ALA A 195 8.28 -10.75 3.61
N GLU A 196 9.42 -11.23 4.10
CA GLU A 196 9.94 -11.01 5.46
C GLU A 196 10.49 -9.59 5.65
N GLN A 197 10.65 -8.82 4.57
CA GLN A 197 11.21 -7.46 4.57
C GLN A 197 12.61 -7.38 5.20
N THR A 198 13.43 -8.40 4.93
CA THR A 198 14.84 -8.45 5.39
C THR A 198 15.83 -7.93 4.35
N GLU A 199 15.41 -7.88 3.08
CA GLU A 199 16.20 -7.43 1.95
C GLU A 199 15.37 -6.59 0.99
N PHE A 200 16.01 -5.64 0.32
CA PHE A 200 15.36 -4.85 -0.74
C PHE A 200 16.36 -4.51 -1.85
N TYR A 201 15.84 -4.34 -3.06
CA TYR A 201 16.56 -3.77 -4.18
C TYR A 201 16.43 -2.25 -4.18
N TYR A 202 17.43 -1.57 -4.75
CA TYR A 202 17.34 -0.14 -5.04
C TYR A 202 18.32 0.21 -6.17
N THR A 203 18.07 1.32 -6.83
CA THR A 203 18.97 1.86 -7.84
C THR A 203 19.87 2.92 -7.22
N GLN A 204 21.18 2.79 -7.38
CA GLN A 204 22.14 3.80 -7.03
C GLN A 204 22.76 4.41 -8.29
N TYR A 205 22.66 5.72 -8.41
CA TYR A 205 23.40 6.46 -9.41
C TYR A 205 24.81 6.75 -8.90
N GLY A 206 25.79 6.14 -9.56
CA GLY A 206 27.21 6.38 -9.32
C GLY A 206 27.79 7.43 -10.27
N GLU A 207 29.13 7.50 -10.35
CA GLU A 207 29.82 8.44 -11.23
C GLU A 207 29.70 8.09 -12.72
N ARG A 208 29.39 6.86 -13.06
CA ARG A 208 29.35 6.36 -14.46
C ARG A 208 27.98 5.87 -14.89
N THR A 209 27.49 4.83 -14.25
CA THR A 209 26.25 4.15 -14.66
C THR A 209 25.35 3.85 -13.46
N PRO A 210 24.01 3.91 -13.60
CA PRO A 210 23.11 3.43 -12.57
C PRO A 210 23.27 1.92 -12.34
N MET A 211 23.25 1.53 -11.07
CA MET A 211 23.38 0.14 -10.61
C MET A 211 22.19 -0.28 -9.78
N ILE A 212 21.69 -1.47 -10.02
CA ILE A 212 20.75 -2.15 -9.13
C ILE A 212 21.55 -2.87 -8.06
N LEU A 213 21.33 -2.50 -6.82
CA LEU A 213 21.91 -3.12 -5.64
C LEU A 213 20.83 -3.81 -4.83
N LYS A 214 21.13 -4.97 -4.24
CA LYS A 214 20.33 -5.63 -3.23
C LYS A 214 20.97 -5.39 -1.87
N TYR A 215 20.20 -4.89 -0.92
CA TYR A 215 20.68 -4.61 0.43
C TYR A 215 20.06 -5.56 1.45
N ASN A 216 20.91 -6.19 2.27
CA ASN A 216 20.48 -6.98 3.41
C ASN A 216 20.49 -6.11 4.66
N ILE A 217 19.34 -5.94 5.31
CA ILE A 217 19.17 -5.00 6.44
C ILE A 217 19.93 -5.48 7.68
N GLN A 218 19.92 -6.79 7.97
CA GLN A 218 20.55 -7.35 9.18
C GLN A 218 22.07 -7.34 9.07
N LYS A 219 22.59 -7.71 7.89
CA LYS A 219 24.04 -7.80 7.64
C LYS A 219 24.66 -6.46 7.25
N ALA A 220 23.84 -5.47 6.89
CA ALA A 220 24.27 -4.19 6.33
C ALA A 220 25.19 -4.35 5.11
N THR A 221 24.90 -5.33 4.24
CA THR A 221 25.72 -5.66 3.05
C THR A 221 24.97 -5.38 1.76
N HIS A 222 25.74 -5.06 0.70
CA HIS A 222 25.23 -4.84 -0.65
C HIS A 222 25.70 -5.95 -1.59
N GLU A 223 24.81 -6.37 -2.49
CA GLU A 223 25.11 -7.22 -3.64
C GLU A 223 24.78 -6.45 -4.92
N ASN A 224 25.71 -6.43 -5.89
CA ASN A 224 25.44 -5.86 -7.20
C ASN A 224 24.67 -6.87 -8.06
N ILE A 225 23.50 -6.46 -8.56
CA ILE A 225 22.62 -7.32 -9.36
C ILE A 225 22.80 -7.05 -10.86
N ALA A 226 22.76 -5.78 -11.25
CA ALA A 226 22.87 -5.36 -12.63
C ALA A 226 23.27 -3.88 -12.73
N SER A 227 23.81 -3.51 -13.88
CA SER A 227 24.03 -2.11 -14.26
C SER A 227 23.59 -1.89 -15.70
N SER A 228 23.33 -0.63 -16.05
CA SER A 228 22.93 -0.23 -17.40
C SER A 228 23.40 1.20 -17.68
N GLN A 229 23.69 1.56 -18.92
CA GLN A 229 24.14 2.92 -19.26
C GLN A 229 23.02 3.96 -19.06
N GLY A 230 21.78 3.58 -19.30
CA GLY A 230 20.62 4.45 -19.12
C GLY A 230 19.85 4.13 -17.85
N MET A 231 18.68 3.51 -17.98
CA MET A 231 17.83 3.12 -16.87
C MET A 231 18.25 1.77 -16.27
N ALA A 232 18.20 1.65 -14.94
CA ALA A 232 18.37 0.38 -14.23
C ALA A 232 17.46 0.38 -12.99
N VAL A 233 16.30 -0.29 -13.04
CA VAL A 233 15.28 -0.28 -11.98
C VAL A 233 14.69 -1.67 -11.82
N VAL A 234 14.54 -2.15 -10.58
CA VAL A 234 13.69 -3.32 -10.27
C VAL A 234 12.25 -2.83 -10.11
N SER A 235 11.35 -3.38 -10.90
CA SER A 235 9.95 -2.99 -10.89
C SER A 235 9.03 -4.00 -10.20
N SER A 236 9.39 -5.29 -10.20
CA SER A 236 8.59 -6.34 -9.55
C SER A 236 9.46 -7.53 -9.15
N VAL A 237 9.00 -8.24 -8.12
CA VAL A 237 9.60 -9.49 -7.61
C VAL A 237 8.54 -10.57 -7.69
N SER A 238 8.90 -11.78 -8.14
CA SER A 238 7.98 -12.93 -8.17
C SER A 238 7.56 -13.35 -6.77
N SER A 239 6.44 -14.03 -6.64
CA SER A 239 5.86 -14.44 -5.37
C SER A 239 6.82 -15.27 -4.50
N ASP A 240 7.68 -16.06 -5.12
CA ASP A 240 8.71 -16.90 -4.49
C ASP A 240 10.09 -16.21 -4.35
N GLY A 241 10.24 -14.97 -4.83
CA GLY A 241 11.51 -14.24 -4.82
C GLY A 241 12.58 -14.74 -5.80
N SER A 242 12.29 -15.79 -6.58
CA SER A 242 13.27 -16.41 -7.49
C SER A 242 13.53 -15.60 -8.76
N LYS A 243 12.64 -14.67 -9.10
CA LYS A 243 12.72 -13.84 -10.32
C LYS A 243 12.40 -12.39 -10.01
N ILE A 244 13.01 -11.50 -10.76
CA ILE A 244 12.70 -10.07 -10.75
C ILE A 244 12.49 -9.55 -12.18
N LEU A 245 11.57 -8.61 -12.33
CA LEU A 245 11.44 -7.81 -13.54
C LEU A 245 12.20 -6.51 -13.36
N MET A 246 13.02 -6.19 -14.35
CA MET A 246 13.86 -4.99 -14.35
C MET A 246 13.61 -4.18 -15.62
N SER A 247 13.59 -2.87 -15.51
CA SER A 247 13.71 -1.96 -16.66
C SER A 247 15.15 -1.58 -16.83
N LEU A 248 15.76 -1.98 -17.95
CA LEU A 248 17.16 -1.69 -18.28
C LEU A 248 17.27 -1.03 -19.65
N ALA A 249 18.19 -0.08 -19.80
CA ALA A 249 18.49 0.60 -21.06
C ALA A 249 20.00 0.52 -21.37
N PRO A 250 20.55 -0.67 -21.72
CA PRO A 250 21.98 -0.84 -21.97
C PRO A 250 22.44 -0.04 -23.20
N ASP A 251 21.60 0.09 -24.21
CA ASP A 251 21.89 0.80 -25.46
C ASP A 251 21.09 2.11 -25.57
N GLY A 252 20.68 2.68 -24.43
CA GLY A 252 19.84 3.87 -24.38
C GLY A 252 18.33 3.60 -24.53
N GLN A 253 17.95 2.43 -25.04
CA GLN A 253 16.58 1.98 -25.25
C GLN A 253 16.11 1.18 -24.02
N PRO A 254 15.08 1.64 -23.27
CA PRO A 254 14.60 0.91 -22.11
C PRO A 254 13.66 -0.23 -22.51
N ASP A 255 13.98 -1.41 -22.01
CA ASP A 255 13.18 -2.64 -22.16
C ASP A 255 13.00 -3.36 -20.83
N VAL A 256 11.99 -4.24 -20.76
CA VAL A 256 11.77 -5.11 -19.61
C VAL A 256 12.63 -6.37 -19.73
N TYR A 257 13.35 -6.68 -18.67
CA TYR A 257 14.18 -7.86 -18.51
C TYR A 257 13.70 -8.71 -17.35
N LEU A 258 13.73 -10.01 -17.54
CA LEU A 258 13.57 -11.01 -16.47
C LEU A 258 14.94 -11.44 -15.98
N TYR A 259 15.17 -11.40 -14.67
CA TYR A 259 16.38 -11.88 -14.03
C TYR A 259 16.04 -13.04 -13.09
N ASP A 260 16.71 -14.18 -13.29
CA ASP A 260 16.65 -15.34 -12.40
C ASP A 260 17.70 -15.14 -11.30
N THR A 261 17.25 -15.03 -10.04
CA THR A 261 18.11 -14.70 -8.91
C THR A 261 19.04 -15.85 -8.52
N HIS A 262 18.67 -17.10 -8.81
CA HIS A 262 19.48 -18.29 -8.53
C HIS A 262 20.53 -18.54 -9.61
N LYS A 263 20.10 -18.52 -10.88
CA LYS A 263 20.99 -18.74 -12.03
C LYS A 263 21.82 -17.50 -12.35
N LYS A 264 21.46 -16.35 -11.82
CA LYS A 264 22.07 -15.04 -12.13
C LYS A 264 22.07 -14.72 -13.63
N THR A 265 21.00 -15.15 -14.33
CA THR A 265 20.82 -14.95 -15.77
C THR A 265 19.78 -13.91 -16.06
N LYS A 266 20.03 -13.12 -17.10
CA LYS A 266 19.19 -12.01 -17.55
C LYS A 266 18.63 -12.28 -18.94
N THR A 267 17.32 -12.17 -19.13
CA THR A 267 16.62 -12.39 -20.39
C THR A 267 15.79 -11.16 -20.77
N LYS A 268 16.01 -10.64 -21.98
CA LYS A 268 15.25 -9.51 -22.53
C LYS A 268 13.85 -9.98 -22.92
N MET A 269 12.80 -9.41 -22.29
CA MET A 269 11.40 -9.82 -22.46
C MET A 269 10.65 -9.00 -23.50
N THR A 270 11.03 -7.74 -23.71
CA THR A 270 10.45 -6.85 -24.72
C THR A 270 11.50 -6.41 -25.72
N ARG A 271 11.06 -6.04 -26.93
CA ARG A 271 11.93 -5.65 -28.05
C ARG A 271 11.27 -4.63 -28.98
N TYR A 272 10.39 -3.82 -28.43
CA TYR A 272 9.76 -2.73 -29.16
C TYR A 272 10.79 -1.58 -29.35
N PRO A 273 10.82 -0.88 -30.50
CA PRO A 273 11.77 0.23 -30.73
C PRO A 273 11.40 1.54 -30.00
N GLY A 274 10.49 1.52 -29.04
CA GLY A 274 10.13 2.61 -28.14
C GLY A 274 10.39 2.22 -26.67
N ILE A 275 9.64 2.75 -25.75
CA ILE A 275 9.82 2.57 -24.31
C ILE A 275 8.96 1.42 -23.81
N ASP A 276 9.60 0.39 -23.22
CA ASP A 276 8.95 -0.68 -22.46
C ASP A 276 9.54 -0.71 -21.04
N VAL A 277 8.73 -0.37 -20.03
CA VAL A 277 9.21 -0.22 -18.64
C VAL A 277 8.19 -0.69 -17.61
N SER A 278 8.56 -0.67 -16.34
CA SER A 278 7.68 -0.91 -15.18
C SER A 278 6.95 -2.25 -15.25
N GLY A 279 7.63 -3.32 -15.69
CA GLY A 279 7.06 -4.66 -15.72
C GLY A 279 6.64 -5.11 -14.32
N VAL A 280 5.42 -5.66 -14.17
CA VAL A 280 4.92 -6.29 -12.94
C VAL A 280 4.47 -7.70 -13.21
N PHE A 281 4.77 -8.64 -12.30
CA PHE A 281 4.26 -9.99 -12.37
C PHE A 281 2.75 -10.00 -12.11
N LEU A 282 2.04 -10.87 -12.82
CA LEU A 282 0.63 -11.18 -12.58
C LEU A 282 0.49 -12.46 -11.73
N GLU A 283 -0.73 -12.86 -11.40
CA GLU A 283 -1.05 -13.94 -10.46
C GLU A 283 -0.27 -15.23 -10.64
N ASP A 284 -0.01 -15.60 -11.90
CA ASP A 284 0.62 -16.87 -12.24
C ASP A 284 2.15 -16.83 -12.23
N ASP A 285 2.77 -15.66 -11.98
CA ASP A 285 4.21 -15.42 -12.20
C ASP A 285 4.75 -15.91 -13.56
N LYS A 286 3.84 -16.20 -14.51
CA LYS A 286 4.14 -16.61 -15.89
C LYS A 286 3.75 -15.54 -16.90
N SER A 287 3.04 -14.54 -16.44
CA SER A 287 2.61 -13.37 -17.22
C SER A 287 3.10 -12.09 -16.55
N MET A 288 3.22 -11.04 -17.34
CA MET A 288 3.55 -9.71 -16.85
C MET A 288 2.67 -8.65 -17.50
N ALA A 289 2.36 -7.57 -16.77
CA ALA A 289 1.93 -6.31 -17.34
C ALA A 289 3.12 -5.33 -17.34
N PHE A 290 3.13 -4.39 -18.27
CA PHE A 290 4.17 -3.39 -18.39
C PHE A 290 3.65 -2.13 -19.08
N VAL A 291 4.36 -1.03 -18.94
CA VAL A 291 4.06 0.24 -19.61
C VAL A 291 4.85 0.32 -20.91
N SER A 292 4.16 0.68 -22.00
CA SER A 292 4.74 0.87 -23.32
C SER A 292 4.16 2.09 -24.03
N ASP A 293 4.97 2.75 -24.84
CA ASP A 293 4.55 3.88 -25.70
C ASP A 293 4.21 3.48 -27.13
N ARG A 294 4.06 2.17 -27.43
CA ARG A 294 3.82 1.62 -28.78
C ARG A 294 2.54 2.09 -29.46
N SER A 295 1.59 2.64 -28.71
CA SER A 295 0.39 3.30 -29.22
C SER A 295 0.53 4.83 -29.34
N GLY A 296 1.78 5.36 -29.26
CA GLY A 296 2.10 6.78 -29.36
C GLY A 296 2.10 7.53 -28.01
N TYR A 297 1.69 6.88 -26.94
CA TYR A 297 1.70 7.40 -25.55
C TYR A 297 1.76 6.24 -24.55
N PRO A 298 2.26 6.49 -23.31
CA PRO A 298 2.36 5.44 -22.31
C PRO A 298 1.02 4.77 -22.05
N ASN A 299 0.99 3.44 -22.17
CA ASN A 299 -0.20 2.64 -21.88
C ASN A 299 0.19 1.25 -21.37
N ILE A 300 -0.76 0.50 -20.84
CA ILE A 300 -0.53 -0.77 -20.19
C ILE A 300 -0.74 -1.91 -21.18
N TYR A 301 0.26 -2.76 -21.28
CA TYR A 301 0.29 -3.95 -22.09
C TYR A 301 0.51 -5.18 -21.22
N MET A 302 0.08 -6.33 -21.69
CA MET A 302 0.25 -7.62 -21.03
C MET A 302 0.88 -8.61 -21.99
N LYS A 303 1.71 -9.53 -21.49
CA LYS A 303 2.20 -10.69 -22.23
C LYS A 303 2.58 -11.83 -21.29
N LYS A 304 2.58 -13.06 -21.81
CA LYS A 304 3.20 -14.20 -21.15
C LYS A 304 4.72 -14.07 -21.17
N LEU A 305 5.40 -14.64 -20.20
CA LEU A 305 6.87 -14.56 -20.08
C LEU A 305 7.62 -15.42 -21.10
N GLY A 306 6.94 -16.04 -22.07
CA GLY A 306 7.54 -16.71 -23.22
C GLY A 306 8.17 -15.73 -24.21
N LEU A 307 9.36 -16.06 -24.75
CA LEU A 307 10.12 -15.17 -25.66
C LEU A 307 9.37 -14.87 -26.97
N LYS A 308 8.52 -15.77 -27.43
CA LYS A 308 7.78 -15.67 -28.72
C LYS A 308 6.40 -15.03 -28.58
N GLU A 309 5.96 -14.75 -27.36
CA GLU A 309 4.63 -14.21 -27.12
C GLU A 309 4.56 -12.73 -27.48
N SER A 310 3.49 -12.34 -28.18
CA SER A 310 3.19 -10.94 -28.48
C SER A 310 2.64 -10.22 -27.25
N ALA A 311 2.83 -8.90 -27.21
CA ALA A 311 2.22 -8.06 -26.19
C ALA A 311 0.82 -7.63 -26.66
N GLU A 312 -0.16 -7.73 -25.77
CA GLU A 312 -1.53 -7.29 -25.98
C GLU A 312 -1.81 -6.02 -25.19
N GLN A 313 -2.49 -5.05 -25.80
CA GLN A 313 -2.90 -3.84 -25.11
C GLN A 313 -4.02 -4.18 -24.13
N LEU A 314 -3.85 -3.76 -22.87
CA LEU A 314 -4.82 -4.00 -21.82
C LEU A 314 -5.86 -2.88 -21.70
N LEU A 315 -5.44 -1.62 -21.84
CA LEU A 315 -6.29 -0.45 -21.74
C LEU A 315 -6.41 0.24 -23.10
N TYR A 316 -7.62 0.63 -23.47
CA TYR A 316 -7.92 1.36 -24.71
C TYR A 316 -8.34 2.80 -24.45
N GLU A 317 -8.63 3.13 -23.19
CA GLU A 317 -9.03 4.47 -22.75
C GLU A 317 -7.87 5.20 -22.08
N GLY A 318 -7.91 6.54 -22.15
CA GLY A 318 -6.91 7.41 -21.55
C GLY A 318 -5.66 7.60 -22.42
N ARG A 319 -4.96 8.69 -22.15
CA ARG A 319 -3.70 9.05 -22.85
C ARG A 319 -2.59 9.24 -21.82
N SER A 320 -1.91 8.27 -21.40
CA SER A 320 -0.85 8.25 -20.40
C SER A 320 -1.29 7.51 -19.14
N ASN A 321 -1.24 6.19 -19.26
CA ASN A 321 -1.46 5.26 -18.16
C ASN A 321 -0.09 4.69 -17.77
N GLU A 322 0.32 4.92 -16.53
CA GLU A 322 1.69 4.64 -16.07
C GLU A 322 1.73 4.25 -14.59
N SER A 323 2.90 4.01 -14.04
CA SER A 323 3.14 3.76 -12.61
C SER A 323 2.23 2.66 -12.06
N ILE A 324 2.42 1.45 -12.60
CA ILE A 324 1.59 0.28 -12.30
C ILE A 324 2.12 -0.51 -11.10
N ASP A 325 1.21 -1.16 -10.40
CA ASP A 325 1.48 -2.27 -9.48
C ASP A 325 0.38 -3.33 -9.61
N ALA A 326 0.67 -4.58 -9.27
CA ALA A 326 -0.27 -5.68 -9.47
C ALA A 326 -0.39 -6.58 -8.24
N TYR A 327 -1.59 -7.09 -8.03
CA TYR A 327 -1.89 -8.14 -7.07
C TYR A 327 -2.91 -9.11 -7.67
N LYS A 328 -2.50 -10.35 -7.85
CA LYS A 328 -3.31 -11.39 -8.53
C LYS A 328 -3.78 -10.92 -9.91
N ASP A 329 -5.09 -10.88 -10.12
CA ASP A 329 -5.75 -10.46 -11.36
C ASP A 329 -6.07 -8.95 -11.40
N SER A 330 -5.55 -8.17 -10.46
CA SER A 330 -5.82 -6.75 -10.35
C SER A 330 -4.58 -5.91 -10.58
N ILE A 331 -4.71 -4.84 -11.35
CA ILE A 331 -3.65 -3.86 -11.61
C ILE A 331 -4.15 -2.49 -11.16
N VAL A 332 -3.38 -1.84 -10.27
CA VAL A 332 -3.56 -0.42 -9.97
C VAL A 332 -2.61 0.40 -10.85
N TYR A 333 -3.08 1.51 -11.37
CA TYR A 333 -2.29 2.37 -12.25
C TYR A 333 -2.65 3.84 -12.10
N VAL A 334 -1.73 4.69 -12.54
CA VAL A 334 -1.93 6.14 -12.63
C VAL A 334 -2.40 6.48 -14.03
N SER A 335 -3.49 7.21 -14.14
CA SER A 335 -3.95 7.80 -15.40
C SER A 335 -3.87 9.32 -15.36
N ARG A 336 -3.28 9.89 -16.39
CA ARG A 336 -3.26 11.34 -16.61
C ARG A 336 -4.60 11.78 -17.21
N GLU A 337 -5.26 12.71 -16.56
CA GLU A 337 -6.52 13.28 -16.98
C GLU A 337 -6.44 14.80 -17.07
N ASN A 338 -7.06 15.37 -18.09
CA ASN A 338 -7.26 16.81 -18.15
C ASN A 338 -8.57 17.14 -17.47
N LEU A 339 -8.50 17.76 -16.30
CA LEU A 339 -9.68 18.34 -15.66
C LEU A 339 -9.98 19.66 -16.34
N ASN A 340 -11.17 19.71 -16.97
CA ASN A 340 -11.89 20.91 -17.38
C ASN A 340 -11.22 21.85 -18.41
N GLU A 341 -11.99 22.86 -18.76
CA GLU A 341 -11.70 23.96 -19.69
C GLU A 341 -10.44 24.79 -19.35
N PHE A 342 -9.91 24.65 -18.12
CA PHE A 342 -8.73 25.40 -17.64
C PHE A 342 -7.40 24.64 -17.80
N GLY A 343 -7.39 23.50 -18.48
CA GLY A 343 -6.16 22.76 -18.80
C GLY A 343 -5.38 22.20 -17.62
N LYS A 344 -5.97 22.15 -16.41
CA LYS A 344 -5.31 21.56 -15.24
C LYS A 344 -5.22 20.05 -15.40
N THR A 345 -4.00 19.55 -15.44
CA THR A 345 -3.71 18.11 -15.45
C THR A 345 -3.77 17.54 -14.05
N VAL A 346 -4.46 16.41 -13.89
CA VAL A 346 -4.47 15.61 -12.66
C VAL A 346 -4.00 14.20 -12.96
N PHE A 347 -3.50 13.54 -11.95
CA PHE A 347 -3.07 12.14 -12.00
C PHE A 347 -3.92 11.36 -11.02
N ASN A 348 -4.78 10.48 -11.55
CA ASN A 348 -5.70 9.69 -10.74
C ASN A 348 -5.30 8.23 -10.73
N LEU A 349 -5.60 7.58 -9.61
CA LEU A 349 -5.44 6.14 -9.46
C LEU A 349 -6.71 5.44 -9.96
N ASN A 350 -6.50 4.42 -10.77
CA ASN A 350 -7.52 3.51 -11.24
C ASN A 350 -7.10 2.07 -10.96
N LEU A 351 -8.08 1.21 -10.75
CA LEU A 351 -7.93 -0.22 -10.53
C LEU A 351 -8.64 -0.95 -11.66
N ILE A 352 -7.95 -1.83 -12.36
CA ILE A 352 -8.56 -2.75 -13.34
C ILE A 352 -8.46 -4.18 -12.82
N THR A 353 -9.55 -4.94 -12.95
CA THR A 353 -9.59 -6.38 -12.72
C THR A 353 -9.57 -7.08 -14.07
N LEU A 354 -8.56 -7.92 -14.33
CA LEU A 354 -8.27 -8.50 -15.63
C LEU A 354 -9.41 -9.38 -16.17
N ASN A 355 -10.00 -10.21 -15.29
CA ASN A 355 -11.05 -11.16 -15.67
C ASN A 355 -12.36 -10.47 -16.10
N SER A 356 -12.74 -9.39 -15.44
CA SER A 356 -13.98 -8.64 -15.71
C SER A 356 -13.76 -7.45 -16.64
N LYS A 357 -12.51 -7.03 -16.85
CA LYS A 357 -12.13 -5.76 -17.48
C LYS A 357 -12.80 -4.53 -16.87
N TYR A 358 -13.29 -4.66 -15.64
CA TYR A 358 -13.92 -3.57 -14.90
C TYR A 358 -12.87 -2.60 -14.38
N ILE A 359 -13.05 -1.32 -14.69
CA ILE A 359 -12.18 -0.23 -14.22
C ILE A 359 -12.89 0.54 -13.12
N ARG A 360 -12.28 0.59 -11.93
CA ARG A 360 -12.73 1.38 -10.79
C ARG A 360 -11.79 2.56 -10.58
N ARG A 361 -12.34 3.76 -10.63
CA ARG A 361 -11.59 4.98 -10.27
C ARG A 361 -11.46 5.06 -8.75
N LEU A 362 -10.24 5.25 -8.26
CA LEU A 362 -9.93 5.27 -6.82
C LEU A 362 -9.74 6.69 -6.28
N THR A 363 -9.29 7.62 -7.11
CA THR A 363 -9.08 9.03 -6.72
C THR A 363 -9.64 9.99 -7.77
N VAL A 364 -9.97 11.22 -7.36
CA VAL A 364 -10.64 12.20 -8.23
C VAL A 364 -9.93 13.55 -8.30
N ASN A 365 -8.95 13.81 -7.44
CA ASN A 365 -8.28 15.12 -7.37
C ASN A 365 -6.82 15.02 -6.97
N GLY A 366 -6.05 16.07 -7.27
CA GLY A 366 -4.63 16.16 -6.96
C GLY A 366 -3.73 15.42 -7.94
N SER A 367 -2.50 15.20 -7.55
CA SER A 367 -1.55 14.33 -8.23
C SER A 367 -1.28 13.12 -7.33
N ASN A 368 -1.81 11.98 -7.73
CA ASN A 368 -1.69 10.71 -7.01
C ASN A 368 -0.71 9.83 -7.78
N GLN A 369 0.35 9.36 -7.14
CA GLN A 369 1.49 8.73 -7.79
C GLN A 369 1.96 7.49 -7.04
N MET A 370 2.63 6.60 -7.76
CA MET A 370 3.29 5.41 -7.21
C MET A 370 2.39 4.54 -6.34
N PRO A 371 1.25 4.07 -6.86
CA PRO A 371 0.42 3.15 -6.09
C PRO A 371 1.16 1.84 -5.81
N ARG A 372 0.92 1.28 -4.61
CA ARG A 372 1.44 -0.03 -4.19
C ARG A 372 0.35 -0.79 -3.45
N PHE A 373 0.12 -2.03 -3.84
CA PHE A 373 -0.74 -2.92 -3.08
C PHE A 373 -0.12 -3.30 -1.74
N SER A 374 -0.96 -3.50 -0.74
CA SER A 374 -0.57 -4.27 0.44
C SER A 374 -0.34 -5.74 0.07
N MET A 375 0.42 -6.45 0.90
CA MET A 375 0.74 -7.86 0.68
C MET A 375 -0.49 -8.77 0.55
N ASP A 376 -1.63 -8.38 1.15
CA ASP A 376 -2.91 -9.09 1.06
C ASP A 376 -3.81 -8.58 -0.09
N GLY A 377 -3.38 -7.56 -0.83
CA GLY A 377 -4.08 -6.96 -1.96
C GLY A 377 -5.33 -6.15 -1.61
N ARG A 378 -5.64 -5.98 -0.32
CA ARG A 378 -6.87 -5.33 0.14
C ARG A 378 -6.75 -3.81 0.29
N ASN A 379 -5.51 -3.30 0.24
CA ASN A 379 -5.23 -1.90 0.43
C ASN A 379 -4.23 -1.40 -0.62
N ILE A 380 -4.29 -0.10 -0.89
CA ILE A 380 -3.35 0.57 -1.78
C ILE A 380 -2.75 1.76 -1.06
N MET A 381 -1.43 1.81 -0.99
CA MET A 381 -0.69 2.98 -0.55
C MET A 381 -0.19 3.78 -1.74
N TYR A 382 -0.14 5.11 -1.63
CA TYR A 382 0.27 5.99 -2.72
C TYR A 382 0.80 7.34 -2.20
N ILE A 383 1.45 8.10 -3.06
CA ILE A 383 1.88 9.48 -2.75
C ILE A 383 0.85 10.45 -3.31
N LYS A 384 0.30 11.32 -2.46
CA LYS A 384 -0.59 12.41 -2.85
C LYS A 384 0.14 13.74 -2.78
N LYS A 385 0.04 14.51 -3.87
CA LYS A 385 0.53 15.89 -3.95
C LYS A 385 -0.61 16.84 -4.29
N THR A 386 -0.78 17.86 -3.48
CA THR A 386 -1.62 19.02 -3.77
C THR A 386 -0.79 20.29 -3.57
N PRO A 387 -1.23 21.47 -3.97
CA PRO A 387 -0.53 22.72 -3.67
C PRO A 387 -0.32 22.96 -2.17
N GLN A 388 -1.23 22.42 -1.32
CA GLN A 388 -1.24 22.61 0.12
C GLN A 388 -0.66 21.44 0.90
N GLU A 389 -0.63 20.24 0.31
CA GLU A 389 -0.34 19.03 1.05
C GLU A 389 0.53 18.05 0.25
N TYR A 390 1.48 17.44 0.94
CA TYR A 390 2.23 16.28 0.49
C TYR A 390 2.04 15.18 1.54
N ALA A 391 1.44 14.07 1.13
CA ALA A 391 1.02 13.04 2.05
C ALA A 391 1.24 11.62 1.50
N MET A 392 1.42 10.65 2.40
CA MET A 392 1.21 9.25 2.10
C MET A 392 -0.29 8.97 2.19
N GLY A 393 -0.88 8.47 1.12
CA GLY A 393 -2.28 8.06 1.05
C GLY A 393 -2.42 6.55 1.24
N LEU A 394 -3.52 6.15 1.87
CA LEU A 394 -3.92 4.76 2.06
C LEU A 394 -5.37 4.61 1.63
N ILE A 395 -5.66 3.69 0.73
CA ILE A 395 -7.03 3.32 0.32
C ILE A 395 -7.33 1.92 0.82
N LEU A 396 -8.41 1.77 1.57
CA LEU A 396 -8.99 0.48 1.95
C LEU A 396 -10.02 0.10 0.89
N LEU A 397 -9.70 -0.87 0.03
CA LEU A 397 -10.51 -1.22 -1.14
C LEU A 397 -11.89 -1.77 -0.76
N ASP A 398 -11.95 -2.59 0.30
CA ASP A 398 -13.18 -3.23 0.76
C ASP A 398 -14.18 -2.22 1.37
N TYR A 399 -13.66 -1.14 1.95
CA TYR A 399 -14.48 -0.13 2.65
C TYR A 399 -14.71 1.12 1.80
N ASN A 400 -14.03 1.26 0.65
CA ASN A 400 -14.02 2.48 -0.15
C ASN A 400 -13.67 3.73 0.68
N GLN A 401 -12.71 3.57 1.61
CA GLN A 401 -12.25 4.61 2.51
C GLN A 401 -10.80 4.98 2.19
N SER A 402 -10.45 6.23 2.39
CA SER A 402 -9.07 6.70 2.21
C SER A 402 -8.61 7.54 3.39
N PHE A 403 -7.33 7.40 3.73
CA PHE A 403 -6.65 8.13 4.78
C PHE A 403 -5.41 8.82 4.22
N LEU A 404 -5.05 9.95 4.81
CA LEU A 404 -3.86 10.70 4.44
C LEU A 404 -2.98 10.90 5.68
N PHE A 405 -1.70 10.59 5.53
CA PHE A 405 -0.66 10.80 6.54
C PHE A 405 0.27 11.90 6.04
N PRO A 406 0.16 13.14 6.57
CA PRO A 406 0.95 14.28 6.11
C PRO A 406 2.45 14.05 6.23
N LEU A 407 3.21 14.36 5.19
CA LEU A 407 4.66 14.26 5.12
C LEU A 407 5.28 15.63 5.42
N LYS A 408 5.45 15.95 6.70
CA LYS A 408 6.07 17.21 7.12
C LYS A 408 7.57 17.18 6.81
N ASN A 409 8.02 18.08 5.91
CA ASN A 409 9.43 18.22 5.54
C ASN A 409 10.09 16.96 4.96
N VAL A 410 9.30 16.01 4.47
CA VAL A 410 9.78 14.80 3.82
C VAL A 410 9.31 14.77 2.37
N LYS A 411 10.24 14.78 1.42
CA LYS A 411 9.94 14.55 0.01
C LYS A 411 10.40 13.15 -0.36
N ILE A 412 9.47 12.33 -0.80
CA ILE A 412 9.70 10.94 -1.21
C ILE A 412 9.87 10.88 -2.72
N GLN A 413 10.93 10.23 -3.20
CA GLN A 413 11.14 9.97 -4.62
C GLN A 413 10.38 8.72 -5.06
N ALA A 414 10.49 7.63 -4.29
CA ALA A 414 9.79 6.37 -4.47
C ALA A 414 9.68 5.61 -3.15
N PHE A 415 8.77 4.67 -3.09
CA PHE A 415 8.62 3.77 -1.95
C PHE A 415 8.13 2.40 -2.39
N ASP A 416 8.25 1.41 -1.48
CA ASP A 416 7.61 0.11 -1.56
C ASP A 416 7.11 -0.34 -0.18
N TRP A 417 6.10 -1.23 -0.17
CA TRP A 417 5.37 -1.56 1.05
C TRP A 417 5.10 -3.04 1.24
#